data_1bdce4a47ca5b26482dcafa1c5820a54
#
_entry.id   1bdce4a47ca5b26482dcafa1c5820a54
#
_cell.length_a   1.000
_cell.length_b   1.000
_cell.length_c   1.000
_cell.angle_alpha   90.00
_cell.angle_beta   90.00
_cell.angle_gamma   90.00
#
_symmetry.space_group_name_H-M   'P 1'
#
loop_
_entity.id
_entity.type
_entity.pdbx_description
1 polymer ?
#
loop_
_entity_poly.entity_id
_entity_poly.type
_entity_poly.pdbx_seq_one_letter_code
_entity_poly.pdbx_strand_id
1 'polypeptide(L)'
;TPSRLASLLDSAEQGDIVAQYELFEDMEEKDGHIHAEMSKRRRAVAQLDWDIVPPDNATAKEKEAAAALYNLMQGLDDFEEVIFDTTDAIGKGFACQEFDGWQRVDGNWLPKAIIHRPQSWFQLPRGVRQEIRLRGPSGGTPLQPFGWITHVHKSKSGYLERSALFRVLVWPYLFKNYSVGDLAEFLEIYGIPMRVGKYPTGATEKEKLTLLRALAALGHNAAGIIPLGMELDFLNAAQGDPAAFQLMIEWCERTQSKAILGGTLTSQADGKTSTNALGNVHNEVRKDLRDADAKLLAKTLSRDLVYPIAVLNGLVDSWARCPRLVFDVQEAEDLSAYATALPPLVKLGMQIPRSWAQQRLAIPEPAEGEEVLATVIEPVVPPAQVPTRALGKAVATAETPPPKTADQQLDDALRPTTDRWIDQVRALVQSASSLDEIRDGLEQLLPDMTLEQYADAMAQALAAAALQGRVEILQEVAGGA
;
A
#
# COMPACT_ATOMS: atom_id res chain seq x y z
N THR A 1 -29.90 -8.85 4.88
CA THR A 1 -30.27 -9.76 3.77
C THR A 1 -30.01 -9.13 2.41
N PRO A 2 -29.71 -9.92 1.36
CA PRO A 2 -29.44 -9.39 0.01
C PRO A 2 -30.58 -8.50 -0.55
N SER A 3 -31.83 -8.86 -0.32
CA SER A 3 -32.99 -8.07 -0.77
C SER A 3 -33.07 -6.72 -0.09
N ARG A 4 -32.82 -6.64 1.22
CA ARG A 4 -32.77 -5.36 1.95
C ARG A 4 -31.65 -4.48 1.44
N LEU A 5 -30.48 -5.06 1.15
CA LEU A 5 -29.34 -4.36 0.60
C LEU A 5 -29.66 -3.78 -0.79
N ALA A 6 -30.23 -4.58 -1.69
CA ALA A 6 -30.66 -4.11 -3.01
C ALA A 6 -31.64 -2.93 -2.90
N SER A 7 -32.67 -3.04 -2.05
CA SER A 7 -33.64 -1.97 -1.81
C SER A 7 -32.99 -0.68 -1.26
N LEU A 8 -31.99 -0.81 -0.37
CA LEU A 8 -31.24 0.32 0.18
C LEU A 8 -30.44 1.05 -0.91
N LEU A 9 -29.74 0.30 -1.76
CA LEU A 9 -28.96 0.87 -2.86
C LEU A 9 -29.88 1.53 -3.92
N ASP A 10 -31.07 0.97 -4.19
CA ASP A 10 -32.07 1.56 -5.06
C ASP A 10 -32.64 2.85 -4.49
N SER A 11 -32.91 2.91 -3.18
CA SER A 11 -33.36 4.13 -2.51
C SER A 11 -32.32 5.26 -2.62
N ALA A 12 -31.04 4.95 -2.48
CA ALA A 12 -29.97 5.91 -2.69
C ALA A 12 -29.95 6.44 -4.13
N GLU A 13 -30.20 5.60 -5.13
CA GLU A 13 -30.32 6.00 -6.54
C GLU A 13 -31.55 6.91 -6.79
N GLN A 14 -32.53 6.84 -5.92
CA GLN A 14 -33.71 7.75 -5.93
C GLN A 14 -33.45 9.06 -5.17
N GLY A 15 -32.27 9.23 -4.56
CA GLY A 15 -31.86 10.45 -3.84
C GLY A 15 -31.92 10.36 -2.31
N ASP A 16 -32.45 9.26 -1.76
CA ASP A 16 -32.38 9.00 -0.31
C ASP A 16 -31.10 8.24 0.01
N ILE A 17 -30.04 9.00 0.28
CA ILE A 17 -28.70 8.48 0.48
C ILE A 17 -28.38 8.06 1.93
N VAL A 18 -29.27 8.35 2.89
CA VAL A 18 -28.96 8.20 4.33
C VAL A 18 -28.60 6.79 4.69
N ALA A 19 -29.50 5.85 4.41
CA ALA A 19 -29.30 4.46 4.77
C ALA A 19 -28.07 3.83 4.06
N GLN A 20 -27.70 4.35 2.88
CA GLN A 20 -26.47 3.93 2.21
C GLN A 20 -25.23 4.37 2.99
N TYR A 21 -25.19 5.60 3.47
CA TYR A 21 -24.03 6.11 4.22
C TYR A 21 -23.96 5.55 5.64
N GLU A 22 -25.09 5.31 6.29
CA GLU A 22 -25.14 4.56 7.55
C GLU A 22 -24.55 3.14 7.38
N LEU A 23 -24.87 2.47 6.26
CA LEU A 23 -24.24 1.19 5.94
C LEU A 23 -22.72 1.32 5.71
N PHE A 24 -22.26 2.38 5.07
CA PHE A 24 -20.84 2.59 4.83
C PHE A 24 -20.07 2.85 6.14
N GLU A 25 -20.65 3.60 7.07
CA GLU A 25 -20.11 3.73 8.43
C GLU A 25 -20.02 2.37 9.12
N ASP A 26 -21.12 1.61 9.13
CA ASP A 26 -21.16 0.26 9.69
C ASP A 26 -20.08 -0.68 9.10
N MET A 27 -19.81 -0.56 7.79
CA MET A 27 -18.79 -1.35 7.11
C MET A 27 -17.38 -1.00 7.59
N GLU A 28 -17.10 0.29 7.76
CA GLU A 28 -15.80 0.78 8.23
C GLU A 28 -15.56 0.46 9.70
N GLU A 29 -16.60 0.52 10.53
CA GLU A 29 -16.51 0.23 11.97
C GLU A 29 -16.45 -1.27 12.29
N LYS A 30 -17.17 -2.11 11.55
CA LYS A 30 -17.41 -3.52 11.90
C LYS A 30 -16.54 -4.51 11.14
N ASP A 31 -16.02 -4.13 9.97
CA ASP A 31 -15.11 -4.98 9.20
C ASP A 31 -13.66 -4.55 9.40
N GLY A 32 -12.93 -5.27 10.24
CA GLY A 32 -11.53 -4.96 10.56
C GLY A 32 -10.60 -4.96 9.33
N HIS A 33 -10.93 -5.71 8.28
CA HIS A 33 -10.15 -5.72 7.05
C HIS A 33 -10.37 -4.44 6.23
N ILE A 34 -11.64 -4.04 6.04
CA ILE A 34 -11.98 -2.77 5.38
C ILE A 34 -11.37 -1.60 6.14
N HIS A 35 -11.52 -1.57 7.46
CA HIS A 35 -10.93 -0.54 8.32
C HIS A 35 -9.41 -0.42 8.14
N ALA A 36 -8.70 -1.55 8.17
CA ALA A 36 -7.24 -1.57 8.03
C ALA A 36 -6.79 -1.07 6.65
N GLU A 37 -7.42 -1.53 5.57
CA GLU A 37 -7.04 -1.16 4.21
C GLU A 37 -7.39 0.31 3.90
N MET A 38 -8.55 0.78 4.33
CA MET A 38 -8.94 2.20 4.21
C MET A 38 -8.01 3.10 5.02
N SER A 39 -7.70 2.72 6.27
CA SER A 39 -6.77 3.47 7.12
C SER A 39 -5.37 3.59 6.47
N LYS A 40 -4.84 2.51 5.89
CA LYS A 40 -3.57 2.54 5.15
C LYS A 40 -3.61 3.52 3.97
N ARG A 41 -4.69 3.51 3.18
CA ARG A 41 -4.85 4.39 2.02
C ARG A 41 -4.98 5.85 2.43
N ARG A 42 -5.83 6.15 3.42
CA ARG A 42 -6.08 7.50 3.93
C ARG A 42 -4.82 8.10 4.55
N ARG A 43 -4.13 7.35 5.44
CA ARG A 43 -2.89 7.79 6.08
C ARG A 43 -1.74 7.99 5.11
N ALA A 44 -1.67 7.22 4.03
CA ALA A 44 -0.65 7.41 3.01
C ALA A 44 -0.74 8.79 2.31
N VAL A 45 -1.92 9.38 2.23
CA VAL A 45 -2.11 10.75 1.73
C VAL A 45 -1.87 11.78 2.84
N ALA A 46 -2.39 11.54 4.05
CA ALA A 46 -2.26 12.47 5.16
C ALA A 46 -0.80 12.68 5.63
N GLN A 47 0.06 11.71 5.39
CA GLN A 47 1.49 11.78 5.74
C GLN A 47 2.37 12.46 4.69
N LEU A 48 1.79 12.91 3.55
CA LEU A 48 2.56 13.62 2.54
C LEU A 48 2.86 15.05 2.99
N ASP A 49 4.09 15.46 2.79
CA ASP A 49 4.46 16.86 2.92
C ASP A 49 3.70 17.71 1.89
N TRP A 50 3.40 18.94 2.25
CA TRP A 50 2.65 19.85 1.39
C TRP A 50 3.33 21.21 1.31
N ASP A 51 3.08 21.92 0.22
CA ASP A 51 3.57 23.28 0.00
C ASP A 51 2.50 24.14 -0.70
N ILE A 52 2.70 25.46 -0.65
CA ILE A 52 1.87 26.43 -1.37
C ILE A 52 2.70 27.01 -2.53
N VAL A 53 2.41 26.54 -3.72
CA VAL A 53 3.18 26.89 -4.94
C VAL A 53 2.52 28.09 -5.66
N PRO A 54 3.29 29.14 -5.99
CA PRO A 54 2.78 30.27 -6.76
C PRO A 54 2.47 29.84 -8.22
N PRO A 55 1.62 30.60 -8.95
CA PRO A 55 1.28 30.28 -10.33
C PRO A 55 2.50 30.40 -11.25
N ASP A 56 2.43 29.76 -12.41
CA ASP A 56 3.48 29.84 -13.43
C ASP A 56 3.78 31.30 -13.81
N ASN A 57 5.06 31.61 -13.99
CA ASN A 57 5.55 32.98 -14.26
C ASN A 57 5.08 33.98 -13.23
N ALA A 58 5.13 33.60 -11.93
CA ALA A 58 4.68 34.42 -10.82
C ALA A 58 5.48 35.71 -10.67
N THR A 59 4.74 36.81 -10.45
CA THR A 59 5.30 38.09 -10.02
C THR A 59 5.87 38.02 -8.61
N ALA A 60 6.66 39.02 -8.20
CA ALA A 60 7.19 39.11 -6.84
C ALA A 60 6.04 39.10 -5.81
N LYS A 61 4.96 39.87 -6.07
CA LYS A 61 3.78 39.92 -5.20
C LYS A 61 3.10 38.55 -5.04
N GLU A 62 3.03 37.76 -6.10
CA GLU A 62 2.41 36.42 -6.06
C GLU A 62 3.29 35.41 -5.29
N LYS A 63 4.61 35.55 -5.36
CA LYS A 63 5.55 34.74 -4.56
C LYS A 63 5.45 35.10 -3.08
N GLU A 64 5.35 36.38 -2.76
CA GLU A 64 5.11 36.84 -1.37
C GLU A 64 3.74 36.34 -0.85
N ALA A 65 2.70 36.38 -1.68
CA ALA A 65 1.39 35.84 -1.35
C ALA A 65 1.43 34.33 -1.07
N ALA A 66 2.19 33.57 -1.86
CA ALA A 66 2.37 32.12 -1.62
C ALA A 66 3.06 31.85 -0.29
N ALA A 67 4.14 32.57 0.02
CA ALA A 67 4.86 32.45 1.30
C ALA A 67 3.96 32.86 2.50
N ALA A 68 3.19 33.92 2.36
CA ALA A 68 2.24 34.34 3.39
C ALA A 68 1.15 33.29 3.62
N LEU A 69 0.58 32.72 2.55
CA LEU A 69 -0.41 31.63 2.64
C LEU A 69 0.18 30.38 3.28
N TYR A 70 1.39 30.01 2.96
CA TYR A 70 2.07 28.87 3.58
C TYR A 70 2.16 29.06 5.10
N ASN A 71 2.62 30.23 5.56
CA ASN A 71 2.71 30.54 6.98
C ASN A 71 1.34 30.55 7.68
N LEU A 72 0.29 31.06 7.00
CA LEU A 72 -1.07 31.07 7.54
C LEU A 72 -1.64 29.64 7.65
N MET A 73 -1.36 28.79 6.67
CA MET A 73 -1.80 27.39 6.66
C MET A 73 -1.04 26.57 7.72
N GLN A 74 0.25 26.83 7.94
CA GLN A 74 0.99 26.21 9.04
C GLN A 74 0.47 26.60 10.43
N GLY A 75 -0.18 27.74 10.55
CA GLY A 75 -0.84 28.19 11.77
C GLY A 75 -2.21 27.54 12.04
N LEU A 76 -2.67 26.62 11.20
CA LEU A 76 -3.87 25.82 11.45
C LEU A 76 -3.47 24.55 12.23
N ASP A 77 -3.76 24.53 13.52
CA ASP A 77 -3.33 23.46 14.45
C ASP A 77 -3.75 22.06 14.00
N ASP A 78 -4.94 21.93 13.37
CA ASP A 78 -5.54 20.64 13.01
C ASP A 78 -5.49 20.34 11.50
N PHE A 79 -4.54 20.91 10.75
CA PHE A 79 -4.55 20.78 9.29
C PHE A 79 -4.35 19.33 8.80
N GLU A 80 -3.57 18.52 9.52
CA GLU A 80 -3.41 17.09 9.21
C GLU A 80 -4.74 16.33 9.39
N GLU A 81 -5.54 16.69 10.42
CA GLU A 81 -6.87 16.13 10.63
C GLU A 81 -7.82 16.53 9.51
N VAL A 82 -7.77 17.79 9.05
CA VAL A 82 -8.52 18.25 7.89
C VAL A 82 -8.19 17.45 6.64
N ILE A 83 -6.92 17.15 6.39
CA ILE A 83 -6.50 16.29 5.28
C ILE A 83 -7.08 14.90 5.45
N PHE A 84 -6.90 14.30 6.63
CA PHE A 84 -7.38 12.94 6.93
C PHE A 84 -8.90 12.83 6.75
N ASP A 85 -9.67 13.77 7.28
CA ASP A 85 -11.13 13.81 7.18
C ASP A 85 -11.62 14.02 5.74
N THR A 86 -10.88 14.83 4.96
CA THR A 86 -11.20 15.00 3.53
C THR A 86 -11.02 13.69 2.76
N THR A 87 -10.06 12.84 3.16
CA THR A 87 -9.85 11.51 2.54
C THR A 87 -10.97 10.51 2.80
N ASP A 88 -11.91 10.79 3.70
CA ASP A 88 -13.12 9.98 3.90
C ASP A 88 -13.94 9.83 2.61
N ALA A 89 -13.85 10.81 1.73
CA ALA A 89 -14.43 10.75 0.38
C ALA A 89 -13.95 9.57 -0.46
N ILE A 90 -12.76 9.00 -0.20
CA ILE A 90 -12.22 7.85 -0.94
C ILE A 90 -13.19 6.66 -0.85
N GLY A 91 -13.64 6.35 0.36
CA GLY A 91 -14.61 5.28 0.61
C GLY A 91 -16.04 5.66 0.21
N LYS A 92 -16.46 6.84 0.63
CA LYS A 92 -17.86 7.28 0.60
C LYS A 92 -18.25 8.07 -0.64
N GLY A 93 -17.30 8.50 -1.48
CA GLY A 93 -17.54 9.23 -2.72
C GLY A 93 -17.52 10.75 -2.56
N PHE A 94 -17.84 11.28 -1.38
CA PHE A 94 -17.64 12.69 -1.01
C PHE A 94 -17.42 12.85 0.49
N ALA A 95 -16.76 13.94 0.87
CA ALA A 95 -16.62 14.39 2.25
C ALA A 95 -16.87 15.90 2.31
N CYS A 96 -17.53 16.34 3.37
CA CYS A 96 -17.80 17.75 3.60
C CYS A 96 -17.33 18.14 5.00
N GLN A 97 -16.60 19.26 5.07
CA GLN A 97 -16.19 19.86 6.33
C GLN A 97 -16.72 21.29 6.40
N GLU A 98 -17.30 21.66 7.53
CA GLU A 98 -17.88 22.96 7.78
C GLU A 98 -16.92 23.87 8.51
N PHE A 99 -16.80 25.12 8.09
CA PHE A 99 -16.10 26.13 8.88
C PHE A 99 -17.02 26.65 9.98
N ASP A 100 -16.60 26.50 11.24
CA ASP A 100 -17.28 27.12 12.39
C ASP A 100 -16.98 28.64 12.46
N GLY A 101 -17.28 29.32 11.36
CA GLY A 101 -17.00 30.72 11.19
C GLY A 101 -15.55 31.08 10.91
N TRP A 102 -15.32 32.39 10.78
CA TRP A 102 -14.02 32.99 10.53
C TRP A 102 -13.63 33.87 11.70
N GLN A 103 -12.35 33.86 12.06
CA GLN A 103 -11.77 34.65 13.14
C GLN A 103 -10.52 35.40 12.66
N ARG A 104 -10.16 36.46 13.37
CA ARG A 104 -8.92 37.18 13.13
C ARG A 104 -7.85 36.68 14.12
N VAL A 105 -6.75 36.23 13.58
CA VAL A 105 -5.52 35.85 14.32
C VAL A 105 -4.39 36.70 13.77
N ASP A 106 -3.77 37.51 14.59
CA ASP A 106 -2.68 38.43 14.23
C ASP A 106 -3.00 39.33 13.02
N GLY A 107 -4.27 39.76 12.94
CA GLY A 107 -4.76 40.62 11.87
C GLY A 107 -5.24 39.89 10.62
N ASN A 108 -5.00 38.59 10.50
CA ASN A 108 -5.39 37.78 9.35
C ASN A 108 -6.65 36.98 9.63
N TRP A 109 -7.46 36.78 8.58
CA TRP A 109 -8.65 35.94 8.63
C TRP A 109 -8.29 34.46 8.45
N LEU A 110 -8.65 33.62 9.41
CA LEU A 110 -8.52 32.17 9.38
C LEU A 110 -9.84 31.51 9.80
N PRO A 111 -10.15 30.28 9.35
CA PRO A 111 -11.22 29.49 9.92
C PRO A 111 -11.03 29.33 11.43
N LYS A 112 -12.11 29.46 12.21
CA LYS A 112 -12.07 29.24 13.66
C LYS A 112 -11.90 27.78 14.00
N ALA A 113 -12.64 26.90 13.31
CA ALA A 113 -12.51 25.46 13.34
C ALA A 113 -13.02 24.89 12.02
N ILE A 114 -12.52 23.73 11.63
CA ILE A 114 -12.96 22.99 10.44
C ILE A 114 -13.48 21.64 10.94
N ILE A 115 -14.78 21.39 10.78
CA ILE A 115 -15.46 20.27 11.42
C ILE A 115 -16.01 19.33 10.35
N HIS A 116 -15.60 18.05 10.39
CA HIS A 116 -16.17 17.03 9.55
C HIS A 116 -17.66 16.84 9.81
N ARG A 117 -18.45 16.71 8.74
CA ARG A 117 -19.89 16.45 8.82
C ARG A 117 -20.23 15.15 8.12
N PRO A 118 -20.94 14.22 8.81
CA PRO A 118 -21.29 12.94 8.23
C PRO A 118 -22.15 13.09 6.97
N GLN A 119 -21.98 12.19 6.02
CA GLN A 119 -22.68 12.25 4.73
C GLN A 119 -24.21 12.16 4.89
N SER A 120 -24.71 11.59 5.98
CA SER A 120 -26.14 11.57 6.33
C SER A 120 -26.78 12.95 6.54
N TRP A 121 -25.97 14.01 6.75
CA TRP A 121 -26.45 15.39 6.85
C TRP A 121 -26.80 16.02 5.50
N PHE A 122 -26.39 15.36 4.41
CA PHE A 122 -26.52 15.89 3.07
C PHE A 122 -27.58 15.14 2.27
N GLN A 123 -27.97 15.72 1.16
CA GLN A 123 -28.84 15.12 0.15
C GLN A 123 -28.39 15.53 -1.25
N LEU A 124 -28.72 14.69 -2.23
CA LEU A 124 -28.43 14.90 -3.64
C LEU A 124 -29.75 15.17 -4.36
N PRO A 125 -30.04 16.40 -4.79
CA PRO A 125 -31.32 16.72 -5.43
C PRO A 125 -31.48 15.95 -6.73
N ARG A 126 -32.64 15.34 -6.98
CA ARG A 126 -32.94 14.52 -8.18
C ARG A 126 -32.67 15.23 -9.50
N GLY A 127 -32.88 16.54 -9.56
CA GLY A 127 -32.65 17.35 -10.77
C GLY A 127 -31.20 17.71 -11.03
N VAL A 128 -30.36 17.73 -9.98
CA VAL A 128 -28.93 18.10 -10.05
C VAL A 128 -28.10 17.12 -9.21
N ARG A 129 -27.97 15.91 -9.71
CA ARG A 129 -27.37 14.76 -8.99
C ARG A 129 -25.86 14.87 -8.66
N GLN A 130 -25.24 15.99 -8.95
CA GLN A 130 -23.83 16.26 -8.61
C GLN A 130 -23.67 17.41 -7.62
N GLU A 131 -24.76 18.04 -7.22
CA GLU A 131 -24.76 19.11 -6.23
C GLU A 131 -25.05 18.52 -4.85
N ILE A 132 -24.16 18.78 -3.92
CA ILE A 132 -24.31 18.37 -2.52
C ILE A 132 -25.00 19.52 -1.79
N ARG A 133 -26.11 19.22 -1.09
CA ARG A 133 -26.86 20.19 -0.31
C ARG A 133 -27.06 19.70 1.11
N LEU A 134 -27.12 20.59 2.06
CA LEU A 134 -27.62 20.26 3.40
C LEU A 134 -29.04 19.74 3.32
N ARG A 135 -29.30 18.65 4.04
CA ARG A 135 -30.60 18.02 4.07
C ARG A 135 -31.67 19.00 4.62
N GLY A 136 -32.77 19.04 3.93
CA GLY A 136 -33.90 19.87 4.31
C GLY A 136 -35.11 19.68 3.39
N PRO A 137 -36.24 20.26 3.71
CA PRO A 137 -37.41 20.26 2.84
C PRO A 137 -37.10 20.94 1.50
N SER A 138 -37.88 20.63 0.48
CA SER A 138 -37.83 21.31 -0.83
C SER A 138 -36.48 21.15 -1.57
N GLY A 139 -35.78 20.02 -1.36
CA GLY A 139 -34.53 19.72 -2.07
C GLY A 139 -33.25 20.22 -1.38
N GLY A 140 -33.36 20.66 -0.13
CA GLY A 140 -32.23 21.05 0.71
C GLY A 140 -31.66 22.44 0.43
N THR A 141 -30.69 22.85 1.26
CA THR A 141 -30.04 24.15 1.20
C THR A 141 -28.66 24.02 0.55
N PRO A 142 -28.32 24.86 -0.46
CA PRO A 142 -26.97 24.89 -1.02
C PRO A 142 -25.92 25.23 0.05
N LEU A 143 -24.73 24.65 -0.07
CA LEU A 143 -23.60 24.95 0.80
C LEU A 143 -23.14 26.40 0.55
N GLN A 144 -22.96 27.17 1.62
CA GLN A 144 -22.54 28.57 1.52
C GLN A 144 -21.08 28.66 1.02
N PRO A 145 -20.78 29.54 0.07
CA PRO A 145 -19.40 29.81 -0.32
C PRO A 145 -18.54 30.22 0.88
N PHE A 146 -17.30 29.80 0.91
CA PHE A 146 -16.34 30.04 1.99
C PHE A 146 -16.77 29.52 3.38
N GLY A 147 -17.73 28.60 3.38
CA GLY A 147 -18.21 27.96 4.60
C GLY A 147 -17.92 26.46 4.65
N TRP A 148 -17.42 25.89 3.56
CA TRP A 148 -17.29 24.45 3.42
C TRP A 148 -16.07 24.04 2.60
N ILE A 149 -15.41 22.94 2.99
CA ILE A 149 -14.57 22.13 2.11
C ILE A 149 -15.46 21.01 1.59
N THR A 150 -15.58 20.91 0.27
CA THR A 150 -16.43 19.90 -0.37
C THR A 150 -15.60 19.07 -1.34
N HIS A 151 -15.15 17.92 -0.88
CA HIS A 151 -14.34 16.99 -1.67
C HIS A 151 -15.21 15.92 -2.30
N VAL A 152 -15.03 15.70 -3.60
CA VAL A 152 -15.70 14.64 -4.36
C VAL A 152 -14.64 13.70 -4.91
N HIS A 153 -14.70 12.45 -4.49
CA HIS A 153 -13.81 11.37 -4.93
C HIS A 153 -14.63 10.28 -5.63
N LYS A 154 -14.53 10.20 -6.95
CA LYS A 154 -15.29 9.22 -7.74
C LYS A 154 -14.44 7.98 -8.01
N SER A 155 -14.81 6.83 -7.48
CA SER A 155 -14.18 5.55 -7.83
C SER A 155 -14.51 5.09 -9.25
N LYS A 156 -15.61 5.61 -9.82
CA LYS A 156 -16.02 5.39 -11.21
C LYS A 156 -16.79 6.58 -11.76
N SER A 157 -16.91 6.67 -13.07
CA SER A 157 -17.76 7.67 -13.74
C SER A 157 -19.24 7.44 -13.45
N GLY A 158 -20.02 8.50 -13.33
CA GLY A 158 -21.46 8.45 -13.11
C GLY A 158 -21.94 9.45 -12.07
N TYR A 159 -23.14 9.19 -11.58
CA TYR A 159 -23.77 9.99 -10.54
C TYR A 159 -23.08 9.80 -9.19
N LEU A 160 -23.10 10.82 -8.36
CA LEU A 160 -22.37 10.86 -7.10
C LEU A 160 -22.79 9.73 -6.14
N GLU A 161 -24.10 9.50 -6.03
CA GLU A 161 -24.69 8.45 -5.20
C GLU A 161 -24.24 7.03 -5.58
N ARG A 162 -23.70 6.84 -6.80
CA ARG A 162 -23.23 5.57 -7.32
C ARG A 162 -21.70 5.47 -7.44
N SER A 163 -20.97 6.55 -7.12
CA SER A 163 -19.54 6.63 -7.37
C SER A 163 -18.66 6.25 -6.16
N ALA A 164 -19.27 5.97 -5.02
CA ALA A 164 -18.57 5.56 -3.80
C ALA A 164 -17.87 4.19 -3.96
N LEU A 165 -16.63 4.08 -3.48
CA LEU A 165 -15.88 2.84 -3.46
C LEU A 165 -16.58 1.78 -2.62
N PHE A 166 -17.17 2.16 -1.49
CA PHE A 166 -17.88 1.24 -0.59
C PHE A 166 -19.04 0.53 -1.27
N ARG A 167 -19.65 1.08 -2.32
CA ARG A 167 -20.68 0.34 -3.09
C ARG A 167 -20.15 -0.96 -3.71
N VAL A 168 -18.88 -1.00 -4.08
CA VAL A 168 -18.25 -2.24 -4.58
C VAL A 168 -18.03 -3.24 -3.44
N LEU A 169 -17.77 -2.74 -2.24
CA LEU A 169 -17.44 -3.55 -1.06
C LEU A 169 -18.66 -4.11 -0.33
N VAL A 170 -19.86 -3.60 -0.61
CA VAL A 170 -21.10 -4.00 0.08
C VAL A 170 -21.38 -5.51 -0.04
N TRP A 171 -21.15 -6.10 -1.21
CA TRP A 171 -21.40 -7.54 -1.42
C TRP A 171 -20.35 -8.43 -0.72
N PRO A 172 -19.04 -8.21 -0.90
CA PRO A 172 -18.04 -8.94 -0.11
C PRO A 172 -18.24 -8.78 1.40
N TYR A 173 -18.59 -7.58 1.88
CA TYR A 173 -18.92 -7.35 3.29
C TYR A 173 -20.09 -8.21 3.76
N LEU A 174 -21.18 -8.25 3.00
CA LEU A 174 -22.37 -9.05 3.33
C LEU A 174 -22.04 -10.53 3.38
N PHE A 175 -21.37 -11.07 2.35
CA PHE A 175 -21.00 -12.49 2.29
C PHE A 175 -20.00 -12.87 3.39
N LYS A 176 -19.05 -12.03 3.69
CA LYS A 176 -18.10 -12.23 4.79
C LYS A 176 -18.84 -12.35 6.12
N ASN A 177 -19.78 -11.43 6.42
CA ASN A 177 -20.56 -11.46 7.65
C ASN A 177 -21.39 -12.73 7.77
N TYR A 178 -22.01 -13.22 6.70
CA TYR A 178 -22.70 -14.50 6.71
C TYR A 178 -21.74 -15.66 6.99
N SER A 179 -20.63 -15.73 6.26
CA SER A 179 -19.65 -16.80 6.43
C SER A 179 -19.03 -16.82 7.82
N VAL A 180 -18.80 -15.69 8.43
CA VAL A 180 -18.31 -15.59 9.82
C VAL A 180 -19.38 -16.04 10.79
N GLY A 181 -20.64 -15.63 10.60
CA GLY A 181 -21.77 -16.07 11.41
C GLY A 181 -22.01 -17.58 11.32
N ASP A 182 -22.04 -18.11 10.11
CA ASP A 182 -22.23 -19.54 9.86
C ASP A 182 -21.05 -20.38 10.40
N LEU A 183 -19.82 -19.88 10.30
CA LEU A 183 -18.64 -20.51 10.91
C LEU A 183 -18.75 -20.52 12.44
N ALA A 184 -19.19 -19.44 13.05
CA ALA A 184 -19.38 -19.37 14.49
C ALA A 184 -20.45 -20.36 14.96
N GLU A 185 -21.59 -20.42 14.25
CA GLU A 185 -22.64 -21.40 14.51
C GLU A 185 -22.16 -22.85 14.31
N PHE A 186 -21.41 -23.09 13.22
CA PHE A 186 -20.78 -24.38 12.98
C PHE A 186 -19.86 -24.80 14.12
N LEU A 187 -19.00 -23.91 14.61
CA LEU A 187 -18.09 -24.18 15.72
C LEU A 187 -18.85 -24.42 17.03
N GLU A 188 -19.96 -23.73 17.26
CA GLU A 188 -20.83 -23.95 18.41
C GLU A 188 -21.49 -25.32 18.38
N ILE A 189 -21.99 -25.74 17.24
CA ILE A 189 -22.71 -27.02 17.07
C ILE A 189 -21.73 -28.21 17.03
N TYR A 190 -20.66 -28.10 16.24
CA TYR A 190 -19.75 -29.22 15.98
C TYR A 190 -18.44 -29.18 16.79
N GLY A 191 -18.03 -28.03 17.25
CA GLY A 191 -16.84 -27.88 18.11
C GLY A 191 -17.03 -28.46 19.51
N ILE A 192 -18.29 -28.72 19.91
CA ILE A 192 -18.61 -29.16 21.26
C ILE A 192 -19.47 -30.43 21.17
N PRO A 193 -18.90 -31.60 21.47
CA PRO A 193 -19.62 -32.87 21.33
C PRO A 193 -20.89 -32.90 22.20
N MET A 194 -22.01 -33.22 21.57
CA MET A 194 -23.26 -33.47 22.27
C MET A 194 -23.11 -34.65 23.25
N ARG A 195 -23.56 -34.47 24.47
CA ARG A 195 -23.47 -35.51 25.52
C ARG A 195 -24.79 -36.24 25.60
N VAL A 196 -24.79 -37.54 25.37
CA VAL A 196 -25.96 -38.38 25.46
C VAL A 196 -25.80 -39.37 26.60
N GLY A 197 -26.64 -39.28 27.60
CA GLY A 197 -26.71 -40.25 28.69
C GLY A 197 -27.72 -41.36 28.36
N LYS A 198 -27.30 -42.63 28.48
CA LYS A 198 -28.21 -43.78 28.31
C LYS A 198 -28.70 -44.23 29.70
N TYR A 199 -30.01 -44.42 29.86
CA TYR A 199 -30.60 -44.93 31.08
C TYR A 199 -31.28 -46.30 30.86
N PRO A 200 -31.28 -47.24 31.85
CA PRO A 200 -31.85 -48.57 31.70
C PRO A 200 -33.39 -48.54 31.65
N THR A 201 -33.96 -49.58 31.05
CA THR A 201 -35.41 -49.79 31.03
C THR A 201 -35.91 -49.92 32.46
N GLY A 202 -36.90 -49.11 32.87
CA GLY A 202 -37.41 -49.08 34.24
C GLY A 202 -36.83 -47.98 35.16
N ALA A 203 -35.94 -47.15 34.66
CA ALA A 203 -35.45 -45.98 35.40
C ALA A 203 -36.59 -45.04 35.78
N THR A 204 -36.59 -44.62 37.05
CA THR A 204 -37.55 -43.65 37.59
C THR A 204 -37.30 -42.25 37.06
N GLU A 205 -38.35 -41.42 37.03
CA GLU A 205 -38.20 -40.02 36.56
C GLU A 205 -37.15 -39.24 37.39
N LYS A 206 -36.99 -39.57 38.66
CA LYS A 206 -35.98 -38.97 39.53
C LYS A 206 -34.56 -39.32 39.09
N GLU A 207 -34.34 -40.57 38.70
CA GLU A 207 -33.01 -41.02 38.17
C GLU A 207 -32.71 -40.40 36.82
N LYS A 208 -33.71 -40.31 35.92
CA LYS A 208 -33.56 -39.61 34.61
C LYS A 208 -33.23 -38.15 34.81
N LEU A 209 -33.92 -37.43 35.71
CA LEU A 209 -33.64 -36.03 36.04
C LEU A 209 -32.24 -35.86 36.65
N THR A 210 -31.80 -36.81 37.47
CA THR A 210 -30.49 -36.76 38.10
C THR A 210 -29.39 -36.94 37.02
N LEU A 211 -29.55 -37.89 36.10
CA LEU A 211 -28.64 -38.09 34.99
C LEU A 211 -28.58 -36.88 34.07
N LEU A 212 -29.73 -36.30 33.70
CA LEU A 212 -29.81 -35.11 32.86
C LEU A 212 -29.09 -33.91 33.53
N ARG A 213 -29.32 -33.70 34.82
CA ARG A 213 -28.65 -32.65 35.61
C ARG A 213 -27.13 -32.86 35.69
N ALA A 214 -26.71 -34.12 35.89
CA ALA A 214 -25.29 -34.44 35.89
C ALA A 214 -24.60 -34.17 34.54
N LEU A 215 -25.26 -34.51 33.45
CA LEU A 215 -24.77 -34.21 32.10
C LEU A 215 -24.75 -32.70 31.79
N ALA A 216 -25.81 -32.00 32.21
CA ALA A 216 -25.88 -30.54 32.06
C ALA A 216 -24.82 -29.80 32.90
N ALA A 217 -24.51 -30.33 34.10
CA ALA A 217 -23.49 -29.76 34.98
C ALA A 217 -22.05 -29.94 34.49
N LEU A 218 -21.80 -30.86 33.57
CA LEU A 218 -20.46 -31.10 32.98
C LEU A 218 -20.05 -30.04 31.94
N GLY A 219 -20.90 -29.08 31.61
CA GLY A 219 -20.59 -27.96 30.68
C GLY A 219 -21.84 -27.29 30.13
N HIS A 220 -21.66 -26.18 29.43
CA HIS A 220 -22.72 -25.32 28.86
C HIS A 220 -23.43 -25.89 27.62
N ASN A 221 -23.29 -27.18 27.33
CA ASN A 221 -23.68 -27.77 26.05
C ASN A 221 -24.98 -28.54 26.12
N ALA A 222 -25.59 -28.75 24.94
CA ALA A 222 -26.77 -29.59 24.81
C ALA A 222 -26.52 -31.00 25.39
N ALA A 223 -27.31 -31.35 26.37
CA ALA A 223 -27.30 -32.66 26.98
C ALA A 223 -28.66 -33.33 26.78
N GLY A 224 -28.67 -34.59 26.41
CA GLY A 224 -29.88 -35.40 26.24
C GLY A 224 -29.76 -36.73 26.99
N ILE A 225 -30.91 -37.33 27.35
CA ILE A 225 -30.98 -38.67 27.86
C ILE A 225 -31.87 -39.53 26.97
N ILE A 226 -31.45 -40.76 26.70
CA ILE A 226 -32.20 -41.72 25.91
C ILE A 226 -32.28 -43.06 26.65
N PRO A 227 -33.33 -43.89 26.47
CA PRO A 227 -33.39 -45.25 26.99
C PRO A 227 -32.28 -46.14 26.46
N LEU A 228 -31.80 -47.06 27.29
CA LEU A 228 -30.83 -48.05 26.85
C LEU A 228 -31.49 -48.95 25.76
N GLY A 229 -30.91 -48.95 24.57
CA GLY A 229 -31.48 -49.64 23.38
C GLY A 229 -32.09 -48.70 22.33
N MET A 230 -32.25 -47.41 22.62
CA MET A 230 -32.44 -46.39 21.58
C MET A 230 -31.08 -45.86 21.13
N GLU A 231 -30.94 -45.70 19.83
CA GLU A 231 -29.81 -44.99 19.23
C GLU A 231 -30.30 -43.66 18.69
N LEU A 232 -29.57 -42.62 19.00
CA LEU A 232 -29.74 -41.32 18.40
C LEU A 232 -28.72 -41.26 17.25
N ASP A 233 -29.14 -41.56 16.06
CA ASP A 233 -28.34 -41.33 14.88
C ASP A 233 -28.37 -39.85 14.57
N PHE A 234 -27.30 -39.16 14.88
CA PHE A 234 -27.00 -37.91 14.18
C PHE A 234 -26.69 -38.30 12.73
N LEU A 235 -27.68 -38.14 11.87
CA LEU A 235 -27.35 -38.10 10.44
C LEU A 235 -26.23 -37.06 10.29
N ASN A 236 -25.01 -37.56 10.11
CA ASN A 236 -23.85 -36.76 9.73
C ASN A 236 -24.07 -36.15 8.35
N ALA A 237 -25.17 -35.39 8.21
CA ALA A 237 -25.44 -34.61 7.00
C ALA A 237 -24.47 -33.43 6.85
N ALA A 238 -23.60 -33.27 7.83
CA ALA A 238 -22.64 -32.20 7.80
C ALA A 238 -21.34 -32.62 8.51
N GLN A 239 -20.54 -33.43 7.86
CA GLN A 239 -19.11 -33.20 7.88
C GLN A 239 -18.87 -31.94 7.02
N GLY A 240 -19.47 -30.80 7.44
CA GLY A 240 -19.17 -29.51 6.82
C GLY A 240 -17.68 -29.24 7.05
N ASP A 241 -16.97 -29.05 5.98
CA ASP A 241 -15.56 -28.66 6.05
C ASP A 241 -15.51 -27.16 6.44
N PRO A 242 -15.01 -26.79 7.63
CA PRO A 242 -14.85 -25.37 8.01
C PRO A 242 -13.99 -24.60 7.01
N ALA A 243 -13.17 -25.29 6.20
CA ALA A 243 -12.37 -24.69 5.16
C ALA A 243 -13.22 -23.98 4.08
N ALA A 244 -14.46 -24.42 3.84
CA ALA A 244 -15.35 -23.75 2.89
C ALA A 244 -15.72 -22.33 3.34
N PHE A 245 -15.99 -22.14 4.65
CA PHE A 245 -16.27 -20.81 5.21
C PHE A 245 -15.03 -19.94 5.19
N GLN A 246 -13.88 -20.50 5.55
CA GLN A 246 -12.60 -19.79 5.51
C GLN A 246 -12.26 -19.33 4.09
N LEU A 247 -12.43 -20.19 3.10
CA LEU A 247 -12.21 -19.84 1.69
C LEU A 247 -13.08 -18.66 1.24
N MET A 248 -14.35 -18.60 1.67
CA MET A 248 -15.25 -17.48 1.36
C MET A 248 -14.79 -16.20 2.07
N ILE A 249 -14.40 -16.28 3.34
CA ILE A 249 -13.87 -15.13 4.09
C ILE A 249 -12.61 -14.58 3.40
N GLU A 250 -11.66 -15.44 3.06
CA GLU A 250 -10.44 -15.07 2.35
C GLU A 250 -10.72 -14.44 0.98
N TRP A 251 -11.67 -15.01 0.23
CA TRP A 251 -12.09 -14.44 -1.05
C TRP A 251 -12.66 -13.02 -0.89
N CYS A 252 -13.49 -12.81 0.13
CA CYS A 252 -14.05 -11.50 0.45
C CYS A 252 -12.93 -10.50 0.78
N GLU A 253 -12.02 -10.86 1.66
CA GLU A 253 -10.89 -10.00 2.06
C GLU A 253 -9.96 -9.67 0.90
N ARG A 254 -9.61 -10.65 0.07
CA ARG A 254 -8.82 -10.41 -1.15
C ARG A 254 -9.54 -9.48 -2.13
N THR A 255 -10.86 -9.59 -2.24
CA THR A 255 -11.66 -8.70 -3.08
C THR A 255 -11.70 -7.30 -2.52
N GLN A 256 -11.83 -7.14 -1.22
CA GLN A 256 -11.77 -5.86 -0.51
C GLN A 256 -10.40 -5.19 -0.71
N SER A 257 -9.29 -5.91 -0.48
CA SER A 257 -7.93 -5.38 -0.69
C SER A 257 -7.70 -4.91 -2.13
N LYS A 258 -8.11 -5.72 -3.12
CA LYS A 258 -8.00 -5.35 -4.55
C LYS A 258 -8.78 -4.08 -4.88
N ALA A 259 -9.95 -3.91 -4.31
CA ALA A 259 -10.78 -2.73 -4.56
C ALA A 259 -10.23 -1.47 -3.88
N ILE A 260 -9.65 -1.60 -2.67
CA ILE A 260 -9.16 -0.46 -1.88
C ILE A 260 -7.74 -0.06 -2.27
N LEU A 261 -6.82 -1.02 -2.38
CA LEU A 261 -5.38 -0.79 -2.58
C LEU A 261 -4.85 -1.22 -3.96
N GLY A 262 -5.71 -1.78 -4.82
CA GLY A 262 -5.28 -2.29 -6.13
C GLY A 262 -4.50 -3.61 -6.09
N GLY A 263 -4.24 -4.18 -4.90
CA GLY A 263 -3.45 -5.40 -4.71
C GLY A 263 -3.80 -6.14 -3.42
N THR A 264 -3.24 -7.35 -3.23
CA THR A 264 -3.53 -8.21 -2.07
C THR A 264 -2.35 -8.39 -1.12
N LEU A 265 -1.12 -8.15 -1.57
CA LEU A 265 0.11 -8.50 -0.84
C LEU A 265 0.45 -7.59 0.34
N THR A 266 -0.20 -6.44 0.46
CA THR A 266 0.01 -5.53 1.60
C THR A 266 -0.58 -6.06 2.92
N SER A 267 -1.46 -7.08 2.84
CA SER A 267 -2.20 -7.62 3.98
C SER A 267 -2.02 -9.11 4.20
N GLN A 268 -1.67 -9.87 3.17
CA GLN A 268 -1.50 -11.32 3.23
C GLN A 268 -0.30 -11.72 2.38
N ALA A 269 0.86 -11.83 3.01
CA ALA A 269 2.01 -12.49 2.43
C ALA A 269 1.80 -14.02 2.58
N ASP A 270 1.16 -14.65 1.60
CA ASP A 270 1.16 -16.10 1.47
C ASP A 270 2.61 -16.52 1.20
N GLY A 271 3.29 -17.13 2.19
CA GLY A 271 4.71 -17.49 2.13
C GLY A 271 5.13 -18.40 0.97
N LYS A 272 4.23 -18.70 0.05
CA LYS A 272 4.46 -19.51 -1.16
C LYS A 272 4.60 -18.70 -2.46
N THR A 273 4.22 -17.42 -2.49
CA THR A 273 4.20 -16.62 -3.73
C THR A 273 4.79 -15.21 -3.62
N SER A 274 5.24 -14.79 -2.44
CA SER A 274 5.82 -13.45 -2.26
C SER A 274 7.29 -13.43 -2.71
N THR A 275 7.52 -13.26 -4.01
CA THR A 275 8.81 -12.78 -4.48
C THR A 275 8.90 -11.27 -4.23
N ASN A 276 10.08 -10.78 -3.83
CA ASN A 276 10.34 -9.34 -3.64
C ASN A 276 9.87 -8.49 -4.84
N ALA A 277 9.96 -9.04 -6.07
CA ALA A 277 9.50 -8.39 -7.29
C ALA A 277 7.98 -8.12 -7.29
N LEU A 278 7.17 -9.07 -6.83
CA LEU A 278 5.72 -8.90 -6.75
C LEU A 278 5.31 -7.91 -5.66
N GLY A 279 6.03 -7.90 -4.53
CA GLY A 279 5.85 -6.91 -3.46
C GLY A 279 6.12 -5.48 -3.95
N ASN A 280 7.15 -5.29 -4.76
CA ASN A 280 7.48 -3.99 -5.35
C ASN A 280 6.38 -3.49 -6.30
N VAL A 281 5.87 -4.35 -7.20
CA VAL A 281 4.77 -3.99 -8.11
C VAL A 281 3.52 -3.56 -7.34
N HIS A 282 3.14 -4.28 -6.28
CA HIS A 282 1.98 -3.89 -5.47
C HIS A 282 2.21 -2.58 -4.71
N ASN A 283 3.43 -2.31 -4.29
CA ASN A 283 3.78 -1.04 -3.66
C ASN A 283 3.73 0.13 -4.65
N GLU A 284 4.14 -0.07 -5.91
CA GLU A 284 4.00 0.92 -6.98
C GLU A 284 2.52 1.26 -7.24
N VAL A 285 1.66 0.26 -7.37
CA VAL A 285 0.21 0.49 -7.56
C VAL A 285 -0.39 1.27 -6.38
N ARG A 286 0.03 0.97 -5.14
CA ARG A 286 -0.41 1.72 -3.96
C ARG A 286 0.05 3.18 -3.99
N LYS A 287 1.27 3.44 -4.48
CA LYS A 287 1.80 4.80 -4.66
C LYS A 287 1.03 5.57 -5.74
N ASP A 288 0.73 4.94 -6.86
CA ASP A 288 -0.08 5.55 -7.92
C ASP A 288 -1.46 5.98 -7.42
N LEU A 289 -2.10 5.15 -6.59
CA LEU A 289 -3.37 5.50 -5.95
C LEU A 289 -3.23 6.68 -4.99
N ARG A 290 -2.19 6.68 -4.13
CA ARG A 290 -1.88 7.77 -3.20
C ARG A 290 -1.69 9.09 -3.96
N ASP A 291 -0.91 9.08 -5.03
CA ASP A 291 -0.58 10.26 -5.82
C ASP A 291 -1.80 10.81 -6.55
N ALA A 292 -2.66 9.92 -7.06
CA ALA A 292 -3.93 10.30 -7.66
C ALA A 292 -4.87 10.93 -6.62
N ASP A 293 -5.01 10.31 -5.45
CA ASP A 293 -5.83 10.82 -4.35
C ASP A 293 -5.30 12.17 -3.86
N ALA A 294 -3.99 12.32 -3.66
CA ALA A 294 -3.34 13.56 -3.26
C ALA A 294 -3.58 14.71 -4.25
N LYS A 295 -3.47 14.45 -5.56
CA LYS A 295 -3.75 15.44 -6.60
C LYS A 295 -5.21 15.94 -6.58
N LEU A 296 -6.17 15.03 -6.36
CA LEU A 296 -7.58 15.39 -6.26
C LEU A 296 -7.83 16.22 -5.00
N LEU A 297 -7.24 15.83 -3.88
CA LEU A 297 -7.33 16.52 -2.61
C LEU A 297 -6.72 17.92 -2.68
N ALA A 298 -5.51 18.04 -3.22
CA ALA A 298 -4.81 19.31 -3.40
C ALA A 298 -5.68 20.33 -4.17
N LYS A 299 -6.35 19.87 -5.23
CA LYS A 299 -7.26 20.72 -6.01
C LYS A 299 -8.45 21.21 -5.18
N THR A 300 -9.03 20.36 -4.33
CA THR A 300 -10.14 20.72 -3.46
C THR A 300 -9.69 21.70 -2.39
N LEU A 301 -8.62 21.40 -1.67
CA LEU A 301 -8.08 22.27 -0.62
C LEU A 301 -7.63 23.63 -1.18
N SER A 302 -7.04 23.65 -2.37
CA SER A 302 -6.72 24.92 -3.04
C SER A 302 -7.96 25.77 -3.30
N ARG A 303 -9.07 25.14 -3.74
CA ARG A 303 -10.31 25.83 -4.07
C ARG A 303 -11.09 26.28 -2.83
N ASP A 304 -11.23 25.39 -1.85
CA ASP A 304 -12.20 25.56 -0.76
C ASP A 304 -11.55 26.05 0.55
N LEU A 305 -10.24 26.01 0.68
CA LEU A 305 -9.52 26.48 1.87
C LEU A 305 -8.51 27.58 1.53
N VAL A 306 -7.54 27.31 0.66
CA VAL A 306 -6.47 28.27 0.33
C VAL A 306 -7.04 29.53 -0.31
N TYR A 307 -7.92 29.39 -1.30
CA TYR A 307 -8.50 30.54 -2.00
C TYR A 307 -9.36 31.44 -1.08
N PRO A 308 -10.28 30.93 -0.26
CA PRO A 308 -10.99 31.75 0.72
C PRO A 308 -10.05 32.52 1.67
N ILE A 309 -9.03 31.86 2.23
CA ILE A 309 -8.03 32.52 3.08
C ILE A 309 -7.32 33.63 2.31
N ALA A 310 -6.89 33.34 1.07
CA ALA A 310 -6.20 34.32 0.23
C ALA A 310 -7.05 35.56 -0.08
N VAL A 311 -8.32 35.37 -0.42
CA VAL A 311 -9.25 36.47 -0.74
C VAL A 311 -9.59 37.31 0.48
N LEU A 312 -9.90 36.65 1.61
CA LEU A 312 -10.28 37.36 2.83
C LEU A 312 -9.12 38.19 3.42
N ASN A 313 -7.88 37.79 3.14
CA ASN A 313 -6.69 38.52 3.54
C ASN A 313 -6.15 39.49 2.45
N GLY A 314 -6.84 39.62 1.31
CA GLY A 314 -6.44 40.54 0.24
C GLY A 314 -5.10 40.16 -0.46
N LEU A 315 -4.71 38.89 -0.38
CA LEU A 315 -3.47 38.41 -0.96
C LEU A 315 -3.60 38.14 -2.48
N VAL A 316 -4.81 37.85 -2.93
CA VAL A 316 -5.11 37.57 -4.34
C VAL A 316 -6.41 38.21 -4.79
N ASP A 317 -6.47 38.58 -6.08
CA ASP A 317 -7.65 39.23 -6.67
C ASP A 317 -8.51 38.22 -7.47
N SER A 318 -7.96 37.07 -7.86
CA SER A 318 -8.68 36.10 -8.68
C SER A 318 -8.20 34.67 -8.43
N TRP A 319 -9.09 33.69 -8.67
CA TRP A 319 -8.77 32.26 -8.62
C TRP A 319 -7.67 31.85 -9.60
N ALA A 320 -7.66 32.43 -10.79
CA ALA A 320 -6.72 32.07 -11.84
C ALA A 320 -5.25 32.28 -11.44
N ARG A 321 -4.98 33.27 -10.59
CA ARG A 321 -3.64 33.64 -10.12
C ARG A 321 -3.41 33.31 -8.66
N CYS A 322 -4.31 32.56 -8.04
CA CYS A 322 -4.16 32.11 -6.66
C CYS A 322 -3.08 31.03 -6.56
N PRO A 323 -2.16 31.13 -5.59
CA PRO A 323 -1.26 30.02 -5.23
C PRO A 323 -2.04 28.75 -4.89
N ARG A 324 -1.45 27.60 -5.13
CA ARG A 324 -2.11 26.31 -4.98
C ARG A 324 -1.39 25.45 -3.99
N LEU A 325 -2.14 24.72 -3.19
CA LEU A 325 -1.62 23.64 -2.38
C LEU A 325 -1.22 22.48 -3.29
N VAL A 326 -0.05 21.94 -3.06
CA VAL A 326 0.47 20.74 -3.70
C VAL A 326 1.01 19.80 -2.63
N PHE A 327 0.86 18.49 -2.85
CA PHE A 327 1.55 17.50 -2.01
C PHE A 327 2.84 17.08 -2.67
N ASP A 328 3.88 16.88 -1.89
CA ASP A 328 5.12 16.28 -2.37
C ASP A 328 4.91 14.76 -2.49
N VAL A 329 4.71 14.33 -3.71
CA VAL A 329 4.55 12.91 -4.06
C VAL A 329 5.85 12.30 -4.58
N GLN A 330 6.96 13.09 -4.62
CA GLN A 330 8.24 12.57 -5.05
C GLN A 330 8.76 11.58 -4.02
N GLU A 331 9.20 10.44 -4.51
CA GLU A 331 9.92 9.51 -3.64
C GLU A 331 11.25 10.14 -3.25
N ALA A 332 11.67 9.89 -2.02
CA ALA A 332 13.06 10.13 -1.65
C ALA A 332 13.92 9.41 -2.70
N GLU A 333 14.62 10.19 -3.51
CA GLU A 333 15.45 9.65 -4.58
C GLU A 333 16.43 8.64 -3.97
N ASP A 334 16.61 7.50 -4.63
CA ASP A 334 17.57 6.50 -4.17
C ASP A 334 18.98 7.07 -4.27
N LEU A 335 19.44 7.66 -3.17
CA LEU A 335 20.79 8.22 -3.06
C LEU A 335 21.86 7.18 -3.37
N SER A 336 21.58 5.90 -3.13
CA SER A 336 22.46 4.79 -3.46
C SER A 336 22.57 4.59 -4.97
N ALA A 337 21.45 4.69 -5.70
CA ALA A 337 21.45 4.66 -7.16
C ALA A 337 22.24 5.83 -7.76
N TYR A 338 22.09 7.05 -7.21
CA TYR A 338 22.89 8.20 -7.64
C TYR A 338 24.37 8.07 -7.29
N ALA A 339 24.69 7.61 -6.08
CA ALA A 339 26.07 7.37 -5.68
C ALA A 339 26.77 6.35 -6.59
N THR A 340 26.03 5.39 -7.10
CA THR A 340 26.54 4.38 -8.05
C THR A 340 26.60 4.88 -9.47
N ALA A 341 25.62 5.67 -9.94
CA ALA A 341 25.50 6.07 -11.34
C ALA A 341 26.32 7.34 -11.68
N LEU A 342 26.42 8.33 -10.78
CA LEU A 342 27.07 9.60 -11.08
C LEU A 342 28.59 9.49 -11.33
N PRO A 343 29.39 8.76 -10.53
CA PRO A 343 30.82 8.65 -10.74
C PRO A 343 31.22 8.08 -12.12
N PRO A 344 30.63 6.98 -12.63
CA PRO A 344 30.92 6.49 -13.97
C PRO A 344 30.53 7.46 -15.07
N LEU A 345 29.41 8.18 -14.94
CA LEU A 345 28.98 9.18 -15.93
C LEU A 345 29.98 10.35 -16.02
N VAL A 346 30.46 10.83 -14.88
CA VAL A 346 31.50 11.87 -14.84
C VAL A 346 32.83 11.34 -15.43
N LYS A 347 33.21 10.08 -15.16
CA LYS A 347 34.40 9.45 -15.76
C LYS A 347 34.29 9.33 -17.27
N LEU A 348 33.09 9.17 -17.83
CA LEU A 348 32.83 9.15 -19.26
C LEU A 348 32.83 10.56 -19.89
N GLY A 349 33.09 11.62 -19.11
CA GLY A 349 33.16 13.00 -19.57
C GLY A 349 31.84 13.78 -19.54
N MET A 350 30.80 13.25 -18.93
CA MET A 350 29.56 13.99 -18.75
C MET A 350 29.77 15.15 -17.75
N GLN A 351 29.42 16.35 -18.14
CA GLN A 351 29.49 17.52 -17.27
C GLN A 351 28.18 17.67 -16.48
N ILE A 352 28.23 17.33 -15.21
CA ILE A 352 27.08 17.43 -14.28
C ILE A 352 27.27 18.67 -13.40
N PRO A 353 26.32 19.64 -13.38
CA PRO A 353 26.41 20.81 -12.52
C PRO A 353 26.46 20.38 -11.04
N ARG A 354 27.43 20.93 -10.30
CA ARG A 354 27.59 20.63 -8.88
C ARG A 354 26.35 21.03 -8.05
N SER A 355 25.77 22.18 -8.35
CA SER A 355 24.54 22.66 -7.71
C SER A 355 23.37 21.72 -7.93
N TRP A 356 23.24 21.16 -9.13
CA TRP A 356 22.21 20.16 -9.42
C TRP A 356 22.42 18.89 -8.60
N ALA A 357 23.64 18.38 -8.51
CA ALA A 357 23.94 17.17 -7.75
C ALA A 357 23.72 17.40 -6.25
N GLN A 358 24.13 18.55 -5.71
CA GLN A 358 23.89 18.92 -4.30
C GLN A 358 22.40 19.02 -3.98
N GLN A 359 21.65 19.69 -4.85
CA GLN A 359 20.19 19.83 -4.67
C GLN A 359 19.47 18.47 -4.71
N ARG A 360 19.86 17.57 -5.63
CA ARG A 360 19.28 16.23 -5.75
C ARG A 360 19.65 15.32 -4.59
N LEU A 361 20.85 15.42 -4.08
CA LEU A 361 21.33 14.64 -2.93
C LEU A 361 20.97 15.28 -1.57
N ALA A 362 20.20 16.37 -1.59
CA ALA A 362 19.87 17.17 -0.39
C ALA A 362 21.11 17.54 0.45
N ILE A 363 22.26 17.76 -0.21
CA ILE A 363 23.51 18.20 0.45
C ILE A 363 23.54 19.74 0.40
N PRO A 364 23.53 20.41 1.54
CA PRO A 364 23.56 21.87 1.57
C PRO A 364 24.86 22.41 0.97
N GLU A 365 24.81 23.59 0.35
CA GLU A 365 26.03 24.28 -0.04
C GLU A 365 26.81 24.71 1.22
N PRO A 366 28.12 24.43 1.26
CA PRO A 366 28.93 24.81 2.42
C PRO A 366 29.00 26.34 2.54
N ALA A 367 28.91 26.87 3.77
CA ALA A 367 29.10 28.27 4.07
C ALA A 367 30.59 28.69 3.87
N GLU A 368 30.84 29.99 3.65
CA GLU A 368 32.23 30.50 3.55
C GLU A 368 33.01 30.17 4.81
N GLY A 369 34.05 29.32 4.68
CA GLY A 369 34.93 28.92 5.78
C GLY A 369 34.51 27.64 6.52
N GLU A 370 33.48 26.95 6.08
CA GLU A 370 33.06 25.66 6.62
C GLU A 370 34.01 24.53 6.19
N GLU A 371 34.41 23.65 7.12
CA GLU A 371 35.20 22.45 6.79
C GLU A 371 34.39 21.50 5.93
N VAL A 372 34.90 21.20 4.73
CA VAL A 372 34.24 20.28 3.76
C VAL A 372 34.98 18.96 3.70
N LEU A 373 34.24 17.87 3.55
CA LEU A 373 34.79 16.56 3.22
C LEU A 373 35.29 16.61 1.77
N ALA A 374 36.58 16.84 1.56
CA ALA A 374 37.21 16.82 0.25
C ALA A 374 38.30 15.76 0.23
N THR A 375 38.40 15.00 -0.86
CA THR A 375 39.61 14.22 -1.16
C THR A 375 40.73 15.20 -1.43
N VAL A 376 41.83 15.08 -0.68
CA VAL A 376 43.06 15.82 -0.96
C VAL A 376 43.56 15.35 -2.34
N ILE A 377 43.33 16.17 -3.35
CA ILE A 377 43.99 15.98 -4.64
C ILE A 377 45.41 16.51 -4.43
N GLU A 378 46.35 15.61 -4.16
CA GLU A 378 47.75 16.02 -4.21
C GLU A 378 48.06 16.60 -5.58
N PRO A 379 48.75 17.76 -5.67
CA PRO A 379 49.11 18.32 -6.94
C PRO A 379 50.05 17.36 -7.66
N VAL A 380 49.64 16.92 -8.84
CA VAL A 380 50.44 16.11 -9.75
C VAL A 380 51.69 16.93 -10.07
N VAL A 381 52.79 16.62 -9.41
CA VAL A 381 54.14 17.17 -9.75
C VAL A 381 54.48 16.61 -11.13
N PRO A 382 54.73 17.43 -12.14
CA PRO A 382 55.13 16.93 -13.46
C PRO A 382 56.41 16.11 -13.34
N PRO A 383 56.49 14.89 -13.98
CA PRO A 383 57.66 14.05 -13.84
C PRO A 383 58.91 14.74 -14.38
N ALA A 384 59.92 14.84 -13.52
CA ALA A 384 61.26 15.31 -13.94
C ALA A 384 61.81 14.43 -15.05
N GLN A 385 62.25 15.03 -16.13
CA GLN A 385 62.89 14.35 -17.26
C GLN A 385 64.11 13.61 -16.78
N VAL A 386 64.03 12.25 -16.82
CA VAL A 386 65.21 11.39 -16.61
C VAL A 386 65.84 11.08 -17.97
N PRO A 387 67.17 11.20 -18.12
CA PRO A 387 67.81 11.01 -19.42
C PRO A 387 67.78 9.55 -19.85
N THR A 388 67.41 9.36 -21.12
CA THR A 388 67.40 8.11 -21.85
C THR A 388 68.77 7.43 -21.84
N ARG A 389 68.87 6.26 -21.24
CA ARG A 389 69.99 5.36 -21.48
C ARG A 389 69.44 4.08 -22.12
N ALA A 390 69.81 3.88 -23.38
CA ALA A 390 69.52 2.68 -24.13
C ALA A 390 70.16 1.47 -23.52
N LEU A 391 69.45 0.36 -23.37
CA LEU A 391 70.03 -1.00 -23.41
C LEU A 391 68.93 -2.07 -23.50
N GLY A 392 69.07 -2.92 -24.50
CA GLY A 392 68.83 -4.37 -24.40
C GLY A 392 67.46 -4.86 -24.81
N LYS A 393 67.39 -5.46 -26.00
CA LYS A 393 66.36 -6.46 -26.36
C LYS A 393 66.16 -7.47 -25.22
N ALA A 394 64.95 -7.55 -24.72
CA ALA A 394 64.48 -8.70 -23.98
C ALA A 394 63.31 -9.37 -24.73
N VAL A 395 63.38 -10.67 -24.79
CA VAL A 395 62.56 -11.65 -25.50
C VAL A 395 61.10 -11.56 -24.98
N ALA A 396 60.14 -11.65 -25.92
CA ALA A 396 58.75 -11.84 -25.61
C ALA A 396 58.50 -13.09 -24.79
N THR A 397 58.00 -12.90 -23.54
CA THR A 397 57.41 -13.96 -22.74
C THR A 397 55.88 -13.85 -22.88
N ALA A 398 55.24 -14.96 -23.00
CA ALA A 398 53.83 -15.15 -23.26
C ALA A 398 52.94 -14.27 -22.39
N GLU A 399 51.96 -13.63 -23.00
CA GLU A 399 50.86 -12.91 -22.33
C GLU A 399 50.14 -13.90 -21.41
N THR A 400 50.21 -13.69 -20.12
CA THR A 400 49.30 -14.29 -19.17
C THR A 400 47.94 -13.57 -19.37
N PRO A 401 46.84 -14.29 -19.63
CA PRO A 401 45.54 -13.66 -19.78
C PRO A 401 45.19 -12.90 -18.50
N PRO A 402 44.47 -11.79 -18.59
CA PRO A 402 44.08 -11.02 -17.43
C PRO A 402 43.27 -11.88 -16.46
N PRO A 403 43.38 -11.67 -15.15
CA PRO A 403 42.63 -12.43 -14.17
C PRO A 403 41.11 -12.29 -14.43
N LYS A 404 40.39 -13.40 -14.44
CA LYS A 404 38.95 -13.45 -14.65
C LYS A 404 38.24 -12.62 -13.58
N THR A 405 37.25 -11.85 -14.00
CA THR A 405 36.39 -11.10 -13.07
C THR A 405 35.57 -12.04 -12.18
N ALA A 406 35.08 -11.53 -11.03
CA ALA A 406 34.26 -12.31 -10.10
C ALA A 406 33.04 -12.93 -10.78
N ASP A 407 32.40 -12.16 -11.71
CA ASP A 407 31.26 -12.64 -12.50
C ASP A 407 31.62 -13.79 -13.44
N GLN A 408 32.80 -13.73 -14.08
CA GLN A 408 33.30 -14.82 -14.94
C GLN A 408 33.64 -16.07 -14.15
N GLN A 409 34.17 -15.94 -12.93
CA GLN A 409 34.45 -17.04 -12.06
C GLN A 409 33.16 -17.71 -11.53
N LEU A 410 32.13 -16.91 -11.24
CA LEU A 410 30.80 -17.37 -10.85
C LEU A 410 30.14 -18.16 -11.99
N ASP A 411 30.17 -17.60 -13.22
CA ASP A 411 29.59 -18.24 -14.41
C ASP A 411 30.29 -19.59 -14.69
N ASP A 412 31.62 -19.63 -14.64
CA ASP A 412 32.40 -20.86 -14.83
C ASP A 412 32.15 -21.92 -13.74
N ALA A 413 31.85 -21.50 -12.49
CA ALA A 413 31.57 -22.43 -11.39
C ALA A 413 30.14 -23.00 -11.46
N LEU A 414 29.15 -22.21 -11.92
CA LEU A 414 27.75 -22.62 -12.01
C LEU A 414 27.44 -23.36 -13.32
N ARG A 415 28.17 -23.09 -14.40
CA ARG A 415 27.95 -23.66 -15.73
C ARG A 415 27.84 -25.19 -15.76
N PRO A 416 28.69 -25.99 -15.09
CA PRO A 416 28.56 -27.45 -15.13
C PRO A 416 27.25 -27.97 -14.57
N THR A 417 26.67 -27.26 -13.58
CA THR A 417 25.40 -27.66 -12.93
C THR A 417 24.21 -27.21 -13.74
N THR A 418 24.26 -25.96 -14.23
CA THR A 418 23.17 -25.36 -15.03
C THR A 418 23.08 -25.97 -16.42
N ASP A 419 24.21 -26.22 -17.09
CA ASP A 419 24.23 -26.86 -18.41
C ASP A 419 23.66 -28.27 -18.37
N ARG A 420 23.95 -29.04 -17.33
CA ARG A 420 23.38 -30.37 -17.12
C ARG A 420 21.85 -30.33 -16.98
N TRP A 421 21.31 -29.39 -16.24
CA TRP A 421 19.88 -29.25 -16.10
C TRP A 421 19.19 -28.80 -17.40
N ILE A 422 19.81 -27.85 -18.10
CA ILE A 422 19.35 -27.39 -19.41
C ILE A 422 19.34 -28.51 -20.42
N ASP A 423 20.39 -29.34 -20.44
CA ASP A 423 20.48 -30.46 -21.36
C ASP A 423 19.44 -31.56 -21.06
N GLN A 424 19.16 -31.84 -19.80
CA GLN A 424 18.10 -32.77 -19.40
C GLN A 424 16.70 -32.24 -19.82
N VAL A 425 16.42 -30.97 -19.58
CA VAL A 425 15.14 -30.34 -20.03
C VAL A 425 15.05 -30.33 -21.57
N ARG A 426 16.14 -30.04 -22.27
CA ARG A 426 16.19 -30.05 -23.73
C ARG A 426 15.94 -31.43 -24.30
N ALA A 427 16.56 -32.46 -23.70
CA ALA A 427 16.33 -33.85 -24.09
C ALA A 427 14.89 -34.29 -23.87
N LEU A 428 14.28 -33.89 -22.75
CA LEU A 428 12.86 -34.13 -22.47
C LEU A 428 11.96 -33.47 -23.51
N VAL A 429 12.19 -32.19 -23.82
CA VAL A 429 11.38 -31.48 -24.83
C VAL A 429 11.53 -32.09 -26.22
N GLN A 430 12.74 -32.60 -26.58
CA GLN A 430 12.96 -33.25 -27.86
C GLN A 430 12.34 -34.66 -27.98
N SER A 431 12.16 -35.36 -26.84
CA SER A 431 11.61 -36.70 -26.82
C SER A 431 10.11 -36.76 -26.62
N ALA A 432 9.52 -35.70 -26.08
CA ALA A 432 8.10 -35.64 -25.78
C ALA A 432 7.24 -35.44 -27.06
N SER A 433 6.13 -36.14 -27.13
CA SER A 433 5.14 -36.06 -28.24
C SER A 433 3.95 -35.15 -27.93
N SER A 434 3.79 -34.72 -26.67
CA SER A 434 2.72 -33.84 -26.21
C SER A 434 3.14 -32.91 -25.07
N LEU A 435 2.39 -31.81 -24.84
CA LEU A 435 2.62 -30.87 -23.74
C LEU A 435 2.40 -31.53 -22.36
N ASP A 436 1.49 -32.49 -22.25
CA ASP A 436 1.24 -33.22 -21.02
C ASP A 436 2.44 -34.11 -20.64
N GLU A 437 3.08 -34.72 -21.64
CA GLU A 437 4.28 -35.52 -21.46
C GLU A 437 5.49 -34.69 -21.02
N ILE A 438 5.60 -33.45 -21.49
CA ILE A 438 6.61 -32.50 -21.02
C ILE A 438 6.36 -32.11 -19.56
N ARG A 439 5.11 -31.83 -19.20
CA ARG A 439 4.76 -31.48 -17.81
C ARG A 439 5.09 -32.61 -16.85
N ASP A 440 4.65 -33.80 -17.15
CA ASP A 440 4.84 -34.99 -16.30
C ASP A 440 6.34 -35.40 -16.21
N GLY A 441 7.08 -35.19 -17.30
CA GLY A 441 8.52 -35.38 -17.34
C GLY A 441 9.29 -34.34 -16.54
N LEU A 442 8.85 -33.09 -16.53
CA LEU A 442 9.43 -32.03 -15.70
C LEU A 442 9.21 -32.30 -14.20
N GLU A 443 8.05 -32.80 -13.81
CA GLU A 443 7.79 -33.21 -12.42
C GLU A 443 8.71 -34.34 -11.96
N GLN A 444 9.09 -35.24 -12.85
CA GLN A 444 10.04 -36.36 -12.56
C GLN A 444 11.48 -35.89 -12.48
N LEU A 445 11.86 -34.82 -13.19
CA LEU A 445 13.21 -34.24 -13.13
C LEU A 445 13.43 -33.37 -11.87
N LEU A 446 12.39 -32.86 -11.27
CA LEU A 446 12.46 -31.99 -10.07
C LEU A 446 13.22 -32.62 -8.87
N PRO A 447 13.06 -33.93 -8.52
CA PRO A 447 13.80 -34.53 -7.43
C PRO A 447 15.31 -34.68 -7.69
N ASP A 448 15.71 -34.79 -8.96
CA ASP A 448 17.13 -34.91 -9.36
C ASP A 448 17.85 -33.57 -9.50
N MET A 449 17.13 -32.49 -9.48
CA MET A 449 17.63 -31.10 -9.44
C MET A 449 17.98 -30.73 -7.99
N THR A 450 19.05 -31.28 -7.43
CA THR A 450 19.44 -30.98 -6.05
C THR A 450 19.90 -29.53 -5.92
N LEU A 451 19.06 -28.69 -5.30
CA LEU A 451 19.37 -27.32 -4.92
C LEU A 451 20.61 -27.21 -4.02
N GLU A 452 21.00 -28.28 -3.34
CA GLU A 452 22.20 -28.34 -2.50
C GLU A 452 23.48 -28.09 -3.29
N GLN A 453 23.68 -28.75 -4.43
CA GLN A 453 24.86 -28.55 -5.26
C GLN A 453 24.95 -27.16 -5.86
N TYR A 454 23.80 -26.57 -6.21
CA TYR A 454 23.73 -25.18 -6.67
C TYR A 454 24.01 -24.20 -5.52
N ALA A 455 23.46 -24.44 -4.35
CA ALA A 455 23.70 -23.63 -3.15
C ALA A 455 25.15 -23.67 -2.69
N ASP A 456 25.79 -24.83 -2.74
CA ASP A 456 27.19 -24.99 -2.40
C ASP A 456 28.11 -24.29 -3.41
N ALA A 457 27.84 -24.40 -4.71
CA ALA A 457 28.57 -23.69 -5.75
C ALA A 457 28.42 -22.16 -5.62
N MET A 458 27.20 -21.66 -5.35
CA MET A 458 26.92 -20.26 -5.08
C MET A 458 27.67 -19.76 -3.82
N ALA A 459 27.64 -20.53 -2.73
CA ALA A 459 28.32 -20.16 -1.49
C ALA A 459 29.85 -20.08 -1.68
N GLN A 460 30.47 -21.03 -2.43
CA GLN A 460 31.88 -20.99 -2.75
C GLN A 460 32.26 -19.81 -3.65
N ALA A 461 31.45 -19.52 -4.66
CA ALA A 461 31.68 -18.39 -5.57
C ALA A 461 31.54 -17.04 -4.86
N LEU A 462 30.55 -16.87 -3.98
CA LEU A 462 30.39 -15.68 -3.15
C LEU A 462 31.54 -15.51 -2.16
N ALA A 463 32.03 -16.60 -1.57
CA ALA A 463 33.20 -16.56 -0.68
C ALA A 463 34.47 -16.15 -1.44
N ALA A 464 34.68 -16.67 -2.67
CA ALA A 464 35.79 -16.31 -3.54
C ALA A 464 35.73 -14.83 -3.96
N ALA A 465 34.56 -14.34 -4.36
CA ALA A 465 34.33 -12.93 -4.70
C ALA A 465 34.58 -11.98 -3.51
N ALA A 466 34.15 -12.37 -2.32
CA ALA A 466 34.41 -11.62 -1.09
C ALA A 466 35.91 -11.58 -0.71
N LEU A 467 36.65 -12.66 -0.94
CA LEU A 467 38.10 -12.72 -0.74
C LEU A 467 38.83 -11.86 -1.77
N GLN A 468 38.41 -11.93 -3.04
CA GLN A 468 39.00 -11.10 -4.11
C GLN A 468 38.78 -9.61 -3.87
N GLY A 469 37.57 -9.19 -3.48
CA GLY A 469 37.30 -7.80 -3.10
C GLY A 469 38.14 -7.32 -1.93
N ARG A 470 38.45 -8.19 -0.94
CA ARG A 470 39.39 -7.87 0.15
C ARG A 470 40.84 -7.75 -0.34
N VAL A 471 41.26 -8.56 -1.28
CA VAL A 471 42.61 -8.49 -1.88
C VAL A 471 42.76 -7.22 -2.72
N GLU A 472 41.73 -6.84 -3.48
CA GLU A 472 41.74 -5.60 -4.26
C GLU A 472 41.84 -4.37 -3.35
N ILE A 473 41.05 -4.32 -2.25
CA ILE A 473 41.16 -3.25 -1.25
C ILE A 473 42.55 -3.22 -0.60
N LEU A 474 43.13 -4.38 -0.27
CA LEU A 474 44.44 -4.43 0.33
C LEU A 474 45.55 -4.03 -0.66
N GLN A 475 45.40 -4.31 -1.94
CA GLN A 475 46.32 -3.88 -3.01
C GLN A 475 46.19 -2.38 -3.30
N GLU A 476 44.97 -1.81 -3.26
CA GLU A 476 44.75 -0.36 -3.33
C GLU A 476 45.38 0.36 -2.14
N VAL A 477 45.22 -0.17 -0.91
CA VAL A 477 45.83 0.38 0.29
C VAL A 477 47.35 0.22 0.31
N ALA A 478 47.89 -0.87 -0.24
CA ALA A 478 49.33 -1.12 -0.30
C ALA A 478 50.02 -0.41 -1.50
N GLY A 479 49.28 -0.11 -2.57
CA GLY A 479 49.77 0.63 -3.75
C GLY A 479 49.71 2.15 -3.61
N GLY A 480 49.13 2.64 -2.52
CA GLY A 480 48.98 4.04 -2.15
C GLY A 480 49.97 4.51 -1.04
N ALA A 481 51.07 3.81 -0.80
CA ALA A 481 52.14 4.19 0.11
C ALA A 481 53.44 4.57 -0.65
#